data_e8fc76ba1070813b5c400a2f62b4663f
#
_entry.id   e8fc76ba1070813b5c400a2f62b4663f
#
_cell.length_a   1.000
_cell.length_b   1.000
_cell.length_c   1.000
_cell.angle_alpha   90.00
_cell.angle_beta   90.00
_cell.angle_gamma   90.00
#
_symmetry.space_group_name_H-M   'P 1'
#
loop_
_entity.id
_entity.type
_entity.pdbx_description
1 polymer ?
#
loop_
_entity_poly.entity_id
_entity_poly.type
_entity_poly.pdbx_seq_one_letter_code
_entity_poly.pdbx_strand_id
1 'polypeptide(L)'
;MLADNFNTLQMGMVAAERVFVELDREEHIANYGEKNPEKINGKVEFRDVHFSYDGENDVLKGVNFVLDAHKTLAIVGSTGSGKTTIINVLARFYELRNGKVLIDDQDIKTMDLEFLRKSMAVVLQDVFLFNGTVFENITLRDPSISLETVKEASQIIGADRYIDEMSDGYNHVITERGGNLSMGQRQLISFVRA
;
A
#
# COMPACT_ATOMS: atom_id res chain seq x y z
N MET A 1 -35.47 10.44 31.50
CA MET A 1 -35.69 11.26 30.26
C MET A 1 -34.66 12.41 30.09
N LEU A 2 -34.60 13.46 30.95
CA LEU A 2 -33.65 14.55 30.77
C LEU A 2 -32.18 14.09 30.86
N ALA A 3 -31.82 13.25 31.83
CA ALA A 3 -30.49 12.71 32.01
C ALA A 3 -30.08 11.80 30.83
N ASP A 4 -31.00 11.03 30.30
CA ASP A 4 -30.70 10.14 29.15
C ASP A 4 -30.45 10.94 27.88
N ASN A 5 -31.21 12.00 27.67
CA ASN A 5 -30.99 12.93 26.52
C ASN A 5 -29.66 13.67 26.65
N PHE A 6 -29.28 14.05 27.85
CA PHE A 6 -27.97 14.70 28.10
C PHE A 6 -26.81 13.73 27.83
N ASN A 7 -26.91 12.48 28.31
CA ASN A 7 -25.92 11.45 28.04
C ASN A 7 -25.78 11.17 26.52
N THR A 8 -26.92 11.07 25.83
CA THR A 8 -26.90 10.86 24.36
C THR A 8 -26.26 12.02 23.63
N LEU A 9 -26.54 13.25 24.04
CA LEU A 9 -25.91 14.43 23.49
C LEU A 9 -24.38 14.42 23.74
N GLN A 10 -23.95 14.12 24.95
CA GLN A 10 -22.53 14.02 25.29
C GLN A 10 -21.83 12.94 24.46
N MET A 11 -22.42 11.76 24.33
CA MET A 11 -21.87 10.68 23.48
C MET A 11 -21.76 11.12 22.01
N GLY A 12 -22.78 11.84 21.51
CA GLY A 12 -22.76 12.39 20.16
C GLY A 12 -21.64 13.44 19.95
N MET A 13 -21.45 14.31 20.94
CA MET A 13 -20.37 15.32 20.90
C MET A 13 -18.98 14.67 20.90
N VAL A 14 -18.74 13.68 21.77
CA VAL A 14 -17.46 12.96 21.82
C VAL A 14 -17.22 12.17 20.52
N ALA A 15 -18.24 11.58 19.93
CA ALA A 15 -18.11 10.90 18.65
C ALA A 15 -17.78 11.89 17.52
N ALA A 16 -18.45 13.04 17.48
CA ALA A 16 -18.18 14.09 16.52
C ALA A 16 -16.75 14.67 16.67
N GLU A 17 -16.33 14.92 17.89
CA GLU A 17 -14.95 15.38 18.18
C GLU A 17 -13.89 14.43 17.61
N ARG A 18 -14.07 13.12 17.82
CA ARG A 18 -13.13 12.12 17.26
C ARG A 18 -13.08 12.16 15.73
N VAL A 19 -14.21 12.36 15.08
CA VAL A 19 -14.27 12.48 13.61
C VAL A 19 -13.57 13.74 13.15
N PHE A 20 -13.84 14.90 13.80
CA PHE A 20 -13.18 16.16 13.43
C PHE A 20 -11.68 16.14 13.69
N VAL A 21 -11.22 15.56 14.79
CA VAL A 21 -9.78 15.39 15.06
C VAL A 21 -9.09 14.58 13.97
N GLU A 22 -9.75 13.54 13.42
CA GLU A 22 -9.17 12.76 12.33
C GLU A 22 -9.25 13.50 10.97
N LEU A 23 -10.31 14.26 10.72
CA LEU A 23 -10.44 15.07 9.51
C LEU A 23 -9.46 16.25 9.47
N ASP A 24 -9.19 16.85 10.64
CA ASP A 24 -8.27 17.99 10.77
C ASP A 24 -6.81 17.52 10.92
N ARG A 25 -6.55 16.21 10.88
CA ARG A 25 -5.21 15.66 11.01
C ARG A 25 -4.38 16.03 9.78
N GLU A 26 -3.30 16.76 10.01
CA GLU A 26 -2.34 17.07 8.95
C GLU A 26 -1.67 15.79 8.43
N GLU A 27 -1.51 15.69 7.13
CA GLU A 27 -0.76 14.59 6.53
C GLU A 27 0.69 14.58 7.05
N HIS A 28 1.12 13.47 7.63
CA HIS A 28 2.46 13.36 8.22
C HIS A 28 3.58 13.30 7.18
N ILE A 29 3.24 13.06 5.90
CA ILE A 29 4.21 12.98 4.83
C ILE A 29 3.91 14.07 3.81
N ALA A 30 4.66 15.15 3.91
CA ALA A 30 4.55 16.22 2.95
C ALA A 30 5.20 15.83 1.61
N ASN A 31 4.53 16.13 0.51
CA ASN A 31 5.07 15.95 -0.82
C ASN A 31 5.96 17.16 -1.16
N TYR A 32 7.25 17.08 -0.81
CA TYR A 32 8.22 18.13 -1.14
C TYR A 32 8.96 17.85 -2.45
N GLY A 33 8.74 16.68 -3.06
CA GLY A 33 9.42 16.27 -4.27
C GLY A 33 8.70 16.76 -5.52
N GLU A 34 9.47 17.25 -6.50
CA GLU A 34 8.95 17.71 -7.79
C GLU A 34 9.51 16.87 -8.96
N LYS A 35 10.42 15.93 -8.66
CA LYS A 35 11.10 15.15 -9.68
C LYS A 35 10.27 13.99 -10.14
N ASN A 36 9.97 13.98 -11.43
CA ASN A 36 9.29 12.89 -12.12
C ASN A 36 10.22 12.40 -13.26
N PRO A 37 11.10 11.42 -13.00
CA PRO A 37 11.93 10.87 -14.05
C PRO A 37 11.06 10.22 -15.13
N GLU A 38 11.43 10.39 -16.41
CA GLU A 38 10.67 9.83 -17.54
C GLU A 38 10.58 8.29 -17.49
N LYS A 39 11.57 7.65 -16.86
CA LYS A 39 11.64 6.19 -16.71
C LYS A 39 12.34 5.80 -15.43
N ILE A 40 11.80 4.79 -14.75
CA ILE A 40 12.45 4.09 -13.65
C ILE A 40 12.99 2.76 -14.18
N ASN A 41 14.30 2.52 -13.98
CA ASN A 41 14.97 1.24 -14.33
C ASN A 41 14.90 0.25 -13.15
N GLY A 42 14.75 0.75 -11.93
CA GLY A 42 14.52 -0.05 -10.74
C GLY A 42 15.77 -0.46 -9.97
N LYS A 43 16.89 0.29 -10.09
CA LYS A 43 17.99 0.15 -9.14
C LYS A 43 17.59 0.77 -7.82
N VAL A 44 17.67 0.02 -6.71
CA VAL A 44 17.33 0.49 -5.35
C VAL A 44 18.58 0.45 -4.48
N GLU A 45 18.83 1.53 -3.75
CA GLU A 45 19.96 1.59 -2.83
C GLU A 45 19.53 2.18 -1.48
N PHE A 46 19.88 1.49 -0.40
CA PHE A 46 19.74 1.95 0.97
C PHE A 46 21.13 2.35 1.47
N ARG A 47 21.27 3.59 1.97
CA ARG A 47 22.52 4.13 2.52
C ARG A 47 22.32 4.56 3.94
N ASP A 48 22.88 3.81 4.88
CA ASP A 48 22.88 4.08 6.32
C ASP A 48 21.47 4.42 6.85
N VAL A 49 20.48 3.60 6.47
CA VAL A 49 19.07 3.88 6.74
C VAL A 49 18.73 3.54 8.19
N HIS A 50 18.27 4.55 8.92
CA HIS A 50 17.73 4.43 10.27
C HIS A 50 16.27 4.81 10.28
N PHE A 51 15.46 4.01 10.95
CA PHE A 51 14.02 4.24 11.04
C PHE A 51 13.44 3.75 12.36
N SER A 52 12.54 4.56 12.93
CA SER A 52 11.77 4.26 14.14
C SER A 52 10.30 4.67 13.91
N TYR A 53 9.35 3.89 14.43
CA TYR A 53 7.92 4.25 14.41
C TYR A 53 7.53 5.21 15.54
N ASP A 54 8.23 5.13 16.68
CA ASP A 54 7.97 5.93 17.89
C ASP A 54 8.93 7.11 18.07
N GLY A 55 9.93 7.21 17.19
CA GLY A 55 10.98 8.23 17.26
C GLY A 55 12.09 7.91 18.28
N GLU A 56 11.96 6.87 19.08
CA GLU A 56 12.93 6.52 20.14
C GLU A 56 13.71 5.24 19.80
N ASN A 57 13.00 4.19 19.40
CA ASN A 57 13.57 2.87 19.19
C ASN A 57 13.74 2.56 17.70
N ASP A 58 14.97 2.52 17.21
CA ASP A 58 15.25 2.20 15.83
C ASP A 58 14.91 0.75 15.50
N VAL A 59 14.00 0.57 14.54
CA VAL A 59 13.66 -0.72 13.91
C VAL A 59 14.65 -1.04 12.80
N LEU A 60 15.05 -0.03 12.01
CA LEU A 60 16.17 -0.13 11.07
C LEU A 60 17.36 0.61 11.63
N LYS A 61 18.52 -0.05 11.69
CA LYS A 61 19.73 0.42 12.39
C LYS A 61 20.92 0.41 11.42
N GLY A 62 21.00 1.45 10.57
CA GLY A 62 22.09 1.57 9.60
C GLY A 62 22.02 0.54 8.47
N VAL A 63 20.85 0.36 7.87
CA VAL A 63 20.65 -0.62 6.80
C VAL A 63 21.33 -0.14 5.52
N ASN A 64 22.17 -1.00 4.94
CA ASN A 64 22.90 -0.76 3.71
C ASN A 64 22.76 -1.94 2.76
N PHE A 65 22.27 -1.70 1.54
CA PHE A 65 22.30 -2.66 0.43
C PHE A 65 22.07 -1.95 -0.90
N VAL A 66 22.45 -2.63 -1.97
CA VAL A 66 22.16 -2.23 -3.35
C VAL A 66 21.46 -3.38 -4.04
N LEU A 67 20.35 -3.09 -4.69
CA LEU A 67 19.66 -3.96 -5.62
C LEU A 67 19.79 -3.37 -7.02
N ASP A 68 20.54 -4.04 -7.89
CA ASP A 68 20.66 -3.60 -9.27
C ASP A 68 19.34 -3.72 -10.03
N ALA A 69 19.19 -2.88 -11.06
CA ALA A 69 18.02 -2.91 -11.93
C ALA A 69 17.75 -4.32 -12.49
N HIS A 70 16.50 -4.70 -12.57
CA HIS A 70 16.03 -6.01 -13.07
C HIS A 70 16.56 -7.23 -12.28
N LYS A 71 16.98 -7.02 -11.03
CA LYS A 71 17.35 -8.10 -10.11
C LYS A 71 16.27 -8.31 -9.05
N THR A 72 16.31 -9.48 -8.42
CA THR A 72 15.43 -9.83 -7.30
C THR A 72 16.24 -9.89 -6.01
N LEU A 73 15.73 -9.28 -4.95
CA LEU A 73 16.30 -9.34 -3.60
C LEU A 73 15.32 -10.08 -2.68
N ALA A 74 15.80 -11.10 -2.00
CA ALA A 74 15.07 -11.76 -0.93
C ALA A 74 15.54 -11.23 0.43
N ILE A 75 14.59 -10.68 1.22
CA ILE A 75 14.84 -10.21 2.58
C ILE A 75 14.33 -11.24 3.56
N VAL A 76 15.22 -11.87 4.30
CA VAL A 76 14.91 -12.94 5.25
C VAL A 76 15.24 -12.54 6.68
N GLY A 77 14.54 -13.10 7.64
CA GLY A 77 14.76 -12.82 9.08
C GLY A 77 13.56 -13.22 9.93
N SER A 78 13.74 -13.19 11.24
CA SER A 78 12.68 -13.48 12.22
C SER A 78 11.54 -12.45 12.16
N THR A 79 10.38 -12.78 12.76
CA THR A 79 9.31 -11.81 12.97
C THR A 79 9.82 -10.63 13.79
N GLY A 80 9.47 -9.40 13.39
CA GLY A 80 9.93 -8.18 14.05
C GLY A 80 11.32 -7.68 13.61
N SER A 81 12.04 -8.36 12.70
CA SER A 81 13.36 -7.93 12.24
C SER A 81 13.37 -6.75 11.26
N GLY A 82 12.23 -6.11 11.00
CA GLY A 82 12.16 -4.92 10.15
C GLY A 82 11.93 -5.17 8.65
N LYS A 83 11.66 -6.43 8.21
CA LYS A 83 11.46 -6.74 6.78
C LYS A 83 10.37 -5.90 6.12
N THR A 84 9.18 -5.85 6.74
CA THR A 84 8.06 -5.03 6.25
C THR A 84 8.38 -3.54 6.33
N THR A 85 9.17 -3.14 7.32
CA THR A 85 9.61 -1.75 7.49
C THR A 85 10.46 -1.27 6.32
N ILE A 86 11.30 -2.13 5.74
CA ILE A 86 12.09 -1.82 4.54
C ILE A 86 11.15 -1.45 3.37
N ILE A 87 10.10 -2.24 3.15
CA ILE A 87 9.11 -1.96 2.09
C ILE A 87 8.34 -0.66 2.39
N ASN A 88 7.91 -0.46 3.63
CA ASN A 88 7.20 0.74 4.05
C ASN A 88 8.03 2.02 3.85
N VAL A 89 9.31 1.93 4.15
CA VAL A 89 10.28 3.04 3.96
C VAL A 89 10.53 3.27 2.47
N LEU A 90 10.70 2.22 1.66
CA LEU A 90 10.86 2.33 0.20
C LEU A 90 9.65 2.98 -0.46
N ALA A 91 8.43 2.59 -0.07
CA ALA A 91 7.19 3.18 -0.56
C ALA A 91 6.91 4.57 0.04
N ARG A 92 7.80 5.05 0.87
CA ARG A 92 7.70 6.33 1.56
C ARG A 92 6.36 6.51 2.29
N PHE A 93 5.91 5.42 3.00
CA PHE A 93 4.79 5.51 3.94
C PHE A 93 5.18 6.18 5.25
N TYR A 94 6.49 6.29 5.50
CA TYR A 94 7.08 6.96 6.66
C TYR A 94 8.36 7.69 6.25
N GLU A 95 8.66 8.78 6.92
CA GLU A 95 9.91 9.51 6.74
C GLU A 95 11.06 8.85 7.51
N LEU A 96 12.25 8.87 6.90
CA LEU A 96 13.46 8.36 7.52
C LEU A 96 13.94 9.27 8.64
N ARG A 97 14.45 8.66 9.71
CA ARG A 97 15.15 9.36 10.76
C ARG A 97 16.55 9.79 10.30
N ASN A 98 17.27 8.91 9.64
CA ASN A 98 18.60 9.17 9.09
C ASN A 98 18.87 8.27 7.88
N GLY A 99 19.87 8.63 7.08
CA GLY A 99 20.24 7.90 5.88
C GLY A 99 19.45 8.34 4.64
N LYS A 100 19.58 7.55 3.57
CA LYS A 100 18.91 7.81 2.29
C LYS A 100 18.46 6.51 1.64
N VAL A 101 17.33 6.58 0.93
CA VAL A 101 16.89 5.57 -0.02
C VAL A 101 16.91 6.19 -1.41
N LEU A 102 17.58 5.52 -2.35
CA LEU A 102 17.67 6.00 -3.72
C LEU A 102 17.02 4.98 -4.67
N ILE A 103 16.35 5.52 -5.69
CA ILE A 103 15.90 4.78 -6.86
C ILE A 103 16.59 5.40 -8.08
N ASP A 104 17.32 4.58 -8.85
CA ASP A 104 18.11 5.03 -10.00
C ASP A 104 19.02 6.23 -9.66
N ASP A 105 19.71 6.12 -8.51
CA ASP A 105 20.62 7.14 -7.94
C ASP A 105 19.94 8.46 -7.51
N GLN A 106 18.61 8.54 -7.54
CA GLN A 106 17.83 9.68 -7.07
C GLN A 106 17.23 9.42 -5.70
N ASP A 107 17.38 10.36 -4.77
CA ASP A 107 16.78 10.27 -3.43
C ASP A 107 15.25 10.33 -3.54
N ILE A 108 14.55 9.32 -2.98
CA ILE A 108 13.09 9.23 -3.01
C ILE A 108 12.39 10.43 -2.36
N LYS A 109 13.06 11.18 -1.48
CA LYS A 109 12.54 12.41 -0.88
C LYS A 109 12.41 13.55 -1.89
N THR A 110 13.20 13.51 -2.97
CA THR A 110 13.16 14.52 -4.03
C THR A 110 12.18 14.20 -5.14
N MET A 111 11.60 13.00 -5.14
CA MET A 111 10.59 12.57 -6.10
C MET A 111 9.21 13.04 -5.67
N ASP A 112 8.36 13.34 -6.63
CA ASP A 112 6.94 13.51 -6.37
C ASP A 112 6.37 12.23 -5.76
N LEU A 113 5.59 12.36 -4.70
CA LEU A 113 5.13 11.22 -3.91
C LEU A 113 4.11 10.35 -4.68
N GLU A 114 3.25 10.99 -5.47
CA GLU A 114 2.26 10.29 -6.29
C GLU A 114 2.96 9.51 -7.41
N PHE A 115 3.92 10.14 -8.09
CA PHE A 115 4.75 9.50 -9.09
C PHE A 115 5.50 8.30 -8.51
N LEU A 116 6.18 8.47 -7.36
CA LEU A 116 6.90 7.40 -6.69
C LEU A 116 6.02 6.19 -6.41
N ARG A 117 4.83 6.42 -5.83
CA ARG A 117 3.90 5.35 -5.48
C ARG A 117 3.25 4.69 -6.69
N LYS A 118 2.96 5.44 -7.75
CA LYS A 118 2.48 4.88 -9.03
C LYS A 118 3.54 4.04 -9.75
N SER A 119 4.81 4.29 -9.46
CA SER A 119 5.93 3.55 -10.06
C SER A 119 6.25 2.23 -9.36
N MET A 120 5.56 1.91 -8.29
CA MET A 120 5.77 0.70 -7.48
C MET A 120 4.44 0.00 -7.21
N ALA A 121 4.47 -1.32 -7.27
CA ALA A 121 3.37 -2.15 -6.78
C ALA A 121 3.78 -2.85 -5.48
N VAL A 122 2.87 -2.92 -4.51
CA VAL A 122 3.09 -3.59 -3.24
C VAL A 122 2.00 -4.64 -3.02
N VAL A 123 2.41 -5.90 -2.92
CA VAL A 123 1.52 -7.00 -2.56
C VAL A 123 1.70 -7.32 -1.08
N LEU A 124 0.66 -7.06 -0.30
CA LEU A 124 0.68 -7.30 1.14
C LEU A 124 0.37 -8.76 1.47
N GLN A 125 0.90 -9.24 2.59
CA GLN A 125 0.60 -10.58 3.10
C GLN A 125 -0.89 -10.69 3.48
N ASP A 126 -1.43 -9.69 4.18
CA ASP A 126 -2.84 -9.59 4.51
C ASP A 126 -3.54 -8.73 3.45
N VAL A 127 -4.22 -9.41 2.54
CA VAL A 127 -4.92 -8.76 1.43
C VAL A 127 -6.21 -8.14 1.92
N PHE A 128 -6.36 -6.84 1.70
CA PHE A 128 -7.60 -6.13 1.91
C PHE A 128 -8.37 -5.99 0.60
N LEU A 129 -9.62 -6.48 0.60
CA LEU A 129 -10.57 -6.31 -0.50
C LEU A 129 -11.77 -5.48 -0.02
N PHE A 130 -12.18 -4.56 -0.88
CA PHE A 130 -13.34 -3.70 -0.64
C PHE A 130 -14.64 -4.42 -1.04
N ASN A 131 -15.74 -3.99 -0.46
CA ASN A 131 -17.06 -4.38 -0.96
C ASN A 131 -17.25 -3.80 -2.38
N GLY A 132 -17.54 -4.67 -3.34
CA GLY A 132 -17.65 -4.32 -4.75
C GLY A 132 -17.30 -5.51 -5.65
N THR A 133 -17.23 -5.29 -6.95
CA THR A 133 -16.93 -6.36 -7.90
C THR A 133 -15.44 -6.74 -7.89
N VAL A 134 -15.10 -7.91 -8.46
CA VAL A 134 -13.72 -8.32 -8.73
C VAL A 134 -13.01 -7.23 -9.56
N PHE A 135 -13.66 -6.74 -10.61
CA PHE A 135 -13.12 -5.67 -11.46
C PHE A 135 -12.83 -4.40 -10.67
N GLU A 136 -13.78 -3.91 -9.84
CA GLU A 136 -13.57 -2.72 -9.01
C GLU A 136 -12.43 -2.91 -7.99
N ASN A 137 -12.26 -4.12 -7.47
CA ASN A 137 -11.18 -4.43 -6.56
C ASN A 137 -9.81 -4.48 -7.23
N ILE A 138 -9.72 -4.94 -8.48
CA ILE A 138 -8.48 -4.94 -9.26
C ILE A 138 -8.11 -3.52 -9.66
N THR A 139 -9.05 -2.77 -10.23
CA THR A 139 -8.79 -1.43 -10.75
C THR A 139 -8.75 -0.34 -9.68
N LEU A 140 -9.18 -0.64 -8.43
CA LEU A 140 -9.42 0.35 -7.38
C LEU A 140 -10.34 1.49 -7.86
N ARG A 141 -11.26 1.16 -8.79
CA ARG A 141 -12.19 2.09 -9.45
C ARG A 141 -11.53 3.15 -10.31
N ASP A 142 -10.30 2.93 -10.75
CA ASP A 142 -9.65 3.80 -11.73
C ASP A 142 -10.36 3.63 -13.10
N PRO A 143 -11.03 4.69 -13.62
CA PRO A 143 -11.77 4.60 -14.87
C PRO A 143 -10.88 4.49 -16.11
N SER A 144 -9.58 4.72 -15.98
CA SER A 144 -8.61 4.60 -17.08
C SER A 144 -8.25 3.15 -17.40
N ILE A 145 -8.52 2.21 -16.47
CA ILE A 145 -8.18 0.80 -16.62
C ILE A 145 -9.35 0.04 -17.26
N SER A 146 -9.11 -0.50 -18.47
CA SER A 146 -10.14 -1.25 -19.19
C SER A 146 -10.29 -2.69 -18.68
N LEU A 147 -11.44 -3.31 -18.98
CA LEU A 147 -11.65 -4.73 -18.66
C LEU A 147 -10.69 -5.63 -19.43
N GLU A 148 -10.31 -5.25 -20.64
CA GLU A 148 -9.34 -5.98 -21.47
C GLU A 148 -7.98 -6.01 -20.78
N THR A 149 -7.50 -4.86 -20.30
CA THR A 149 -6.24 -4.76 -19.54
C THR A 149 -6.27 -5.65 -18.30
N VAL A 150 -7.39 -5.66 -17.56
CA VAL A 150 -7.56 -6.52 -16.38
C VAL A 150 -7.51 -8.00 -16.75
N LYS A 151 -8.14 -8.40 -17.87
CA LYS A 151 -8.11 -9.78 -18.35
C LYS A 151 -6.71 -10.22 -18.76
N GLU A 152 -5.96 -9.37 -19.47
CA GLU A 152 -4.57 -9.64 -19.84
C GLU A 152 -3.70 -9.84 -18.60
N ALA A 153 -3.78 -8.95 -17.63
CA ALA A 153 -3.06 -9.07 -16.36
C ALA A 153 -3.45 -10.35 -15.60
N SER A 154 -4.75 -10.68 -15.58
CA SER A 154 -5.26 -11.89 -14.94
C SER A 154 -4.70 -13.17 -15.59
N GLN A 155 -4.57 -13.20 -16.91
CA GLN A 155 -3.98 -14.31 -17.64
C GLN A 155 -2.50 -14.49 -17.33
N ILE A 156 -1.74 -13.40 -17.25
CA ILE A 156 -0.30 -13.43 -16.89
C ILE A 156 -0.11 -14.06 -15.51
N ILE A 157 -0.96 -13.70 -14.55
CA ILE A 157 -0.91 -14.20 -13.17
C ILE A 157 -1.53 -15.61 -13.05
N GLY A 158 -2.37 -16.04 -14.02
CA GLY A 158 -3.17 -17.26 -13.96
C GLY A 158 -4.39 -17.15 -13.04
N ALA A 159 -4.85 -15.93 -12.76
CA ALA A 159 -6.04 -15.65 -11.95
C ALA A 159 -7.34 -15.76 -12.76
N ASP A 160 -7.27 -15.66 -14.08
CA ASP A 160 -8.38 -15.74 -15.01
C ASP A 160 -9.24 -16.98 -14.79
N ARG A 161 -8.63 -18.15 -14.63
CA ARG A 161 -9.33 -19.43 -14.40
C ARG A 161 -10.25 -19.37 -13.18
N TYR A 162 -9.77 -18.80 -12.08
CA TYR A 162 -10.55 -18.69 -10.85
C TYR A 162 -11.65 -17.63 -10.96
N ILE A 163 -11.38 -16.55 -11.68
CA ILE A 163 -12.37 -15.48 -11.89
C ILE A 163 -13.50 -16.00 -12.80
N ASP A 164 -13.16 -16.75 -13.85
CA ASP A 164 -14.15 -17.31 -14.79
C ASP A 164 -15.03 -18.41 -14.14
N GLU A 165 -14.53 -19.09 -13.09
CA GLU A 165 -15.33 -20.05 -12.30
C GLU A 165 -16.32 -19.36 -11.35
N MET A 166 -16.20 -18.06 -11.10
CA MET A 166 -17.16 -17.30 -10.29
C MET A 166 -18.45 -17.06 -11.09
N SER A 167 -19.61 -17.05 -10.42
CA SER A 167 -20.95 -16.95 -11.04
C SER A 167 -21.10 -15.81 -12.06
N ASP A 168 -20.41 -14.67 -11.79
CA ASP A 168 -20.48 -13.45 -12.61
C ASP A 168 -19.09 -13.00 -13.10
N GLY A 169 -18.07 -13.87 -13.03
CA GLY A 169 -16.71 -13.58 -13.46
C GLY A 169 -16.16 -12.29 -12.83
N TYR A 170 -15.71 -11.36 -13.64
CA TYR A 170 -15.18 -10.06 -13.17
C TYR A 170 -16.23 -9.16 -12.51
N ASN A 171 -17.53 -9.42 -12.73
CA ASN A 171 -18.63 -8.72 -12.06
C ASN A 171 -19.07 -9.40 -10.77
N HIS A 172 -18.47 -10.54 -10.39
CA HIS A 172 -18.77 -11.20 -9.12
C HIS A 172 -18.54 -10.26 -7.96
N VAL A 173 -19.55 -10.14 -7.07
CA VAL A 173 -19.51 -9.24 -5.92
C VAL A 173 -18.72 -9.86 -4.78
N ILE A 174 -17.68 -9.16 -4.37
CA ILE A 174 -16.86 -9.48 -3.21
C ILE A 174 -17.47 -8.79 -1.99
N THR A 175 -17.72 -9.54 -0.93
CA THR A 175 -18.18 -9.00 0.34
C THR A 175 -17.02 -8.32 1.08
N GLU A 176 -17.36 -7.54 2.10
CA GLU A 176 -16.36 -6.83 2.92
C GLU A 176 -15.20 -7.75 3.35
N ARG A 177 -13.97 -7.29 3.15
CA ARG A 177 -12.73 -8.02 3.42
C ARG A 177 -12.58 -9.35 2.65
N GLY A 178 -13.36 -9.56 1.59
CA GLY A 178 -13.30 -10.79 0.80
C GLY A 178 -13.81 -12.02 1.54
N GLY A 179 -14.80 -11.86 2.44
CA GLY A 179 -15.31 -12.93 3.28
C GLY A 179 -15.89 -14.14 2.53
N ASN A 180 -16.30 -13.94 1.27
CA ASN A 180 -16.79 -14.99 0.37
C ASN A 180 -15.69 -15.63 -0.50
N LEU A 181 -14.41 -15.27 -0.32
CA LEU A 181 -13.28 -15.79 -1.07
C LEU A 181 -12.29 -16.54 -0.17
N SER A 182 -11.64 -17.57 -0.72
CA SER A 182 -10.51 -18.21 -0.06
C SER A 182 -9.30 -17.27 0.04
N MET A 183 -8.36 -17.56 0.94
CA MET A 183 -7.13 -16.77 1.08
C MET A 183 -6.34 -16.71 -0.23
N GLY A 184 -6.22 -17.84 -0.96
CA GLY A 184 -5.53 -17.89 -2.24
C GLY A 184 -6.20 -17.03 -3.31
N GLN A 185 -7.53 -17.03 -3.40
CA GLN A 185 -8.28 -16.19 -4.33
C GLN A 185 -8.07 -14.70 -4.03
N ARG A 186 -8.10 -14.31 -2.74
CA ARG A 186 -7.79 -12.92 -2.35
C ARG A 186 -6.39 -12.50 -2.76
N GLN A 187 -5.40 -13.39 -2.57
CA GLN A 187 -4.02 -13.13 -2.99
C GLN A 187 -3.90 -12.97 -4.50
N LEU A 188 -4.54 -13.84 -5.30
CA LEU A 188 -4.54 -13.72 -6.77
C LEU A 188 -5.11 -12.38 -7.23
N ILE A 189 -6.23 -11.94 -6.67
CA ILE A 189 -6.81 -10.61 -6.98
C ILE A 189 -5.83 -9.48 -6.62
N SER A 190 -5.14 -9.60 -5.49
CA SER A 190 -4.13 -8.61 -5.10
C SER A 190 -2.91 -8.59 -6.03
N PHE A 191 -2.50 -9.73 -6.57
CA PHE A 191 -1.44 -9.79 -7.59
C PHE A 191 -1.85 -9.15 -8.91
N VAL A 192 -3.10 -9.36 -9.34
CA VAL A 192 -3.62 -8.70 -10.56
C VAL A 192 -3.73 -7.19 -10.39
N ARG A 193 -4.07 -6.72 -9.17
CA ARG A 193 -4.12 -5.30 -8.82
C ARG A 193 -2.73 -4.62 -8.89
N ALA A 194 -1.65 -5.34 -8.54
CA ALA A 194 -0.27 -4.87 -8.50
C ALA A 194 0.36 -4.78 -9.89
#